data_11243ffa0f79ca17125b39ed974e1629
#
_entry.id   11243ffa0f79ca17125b39ed974e1629
#
_cell.length_a   1.000
_cell.length_b   1.000
_cell.length_c   1.000
_cell.angle_alpha   90.00
_cell.angle_beta   90.00
_cell.angle_gamma   90.00
#
_symmetry.space_group_name_H-M   'P 1'
#
loop_
_entity.id
_entity.type
_entity.pdbx_description
1 polymer ?
#
loop_
_entity_poly.entity_id
_entity_poly.type
_entity_poly.pdbx_seq_one_letter_code
_entity_poly.pdbx_strand_id
1 'polypeptide(L)'
;MKKTLRTVLFALLTLLCASAWGQASGVQKKYKVKKKDTIYGIAHKYDLTIDELLNANPEMKAEGYSLKAGDYVLIPYPTTAKGAKGSAGYSSAKSATQGALQGKHLSVGVLLPLHNDDGDGRRMTEYYRGLLMACDSLRAEGLSVDIHAWNVNIDSDITQFMPSLAGARCDVVFGPLYSKQVRGLAEFCKARDIKMVIPFSISGDDVSLYTQIFQVYQTDNRLYNSAIESFLKTFPKAHPVFVDCNDKTSKKGSFTFSLRTRLESNNIKYGITNVSSSDDAFARQFSATEPNVVILNSARSPELTQVLNKLAILKATHPTLRISLFGYTEWLMYQQLDEAKFHQFDTYIPSTFYYNPLDKRTAALCQSYERWFHTPMQQALPRFAITGYDLGQFFLRGIARYGKAFKGTREQNRYHALQSPLAFKQISTAGMQNDYFQLIHFLPNGNIEALSY
;
A
#
# COMPACT_ATOMS: atom_id res chain seq x y z
N MET A 1 -26.00 20.27 58.20
CA MET A 1 -26.81 19.90 57.03
C MET A 1 -26.56 20.74 55.78
N LYS A 2 -26.21 22.03 55.79
CA LYS A 2 -25.98 22.82 54.56
C LYS A 2 -24.61 22.60 53.89
N LYS A 3 -23.58 22.10 54.58
CA LYS A 3 -22.25 21.83 54.01
C LYS A 3 -22.18 20.47 53.31
N THR A 4 -22.87 19.45 53.80
CA THR A 4 -22.92 18.11 53.19
C THR A 4 -23.73 18.10 51.92
N LEU A 5 -24.77 18.91 51.80
CA LEU A 5 -25.59 19.01 50.59
C LEU A 5 -24.83 19.68 49.42
N ARG A 6 -23.93 20.65 49.70
CA ARG A 6 -23.09 21.28 48.68
C ARG A 6 -21.99 20.35 48.14
N THR A 7 -21.43 19.48 48.99
CA THR A 7 -20.40 18.51 48.59
C THR A 7 -20.99 17.37 47.71
N VAL A 8 -22.21 16.94 48.03
CA VAL A 8 -22.93 15.94 47.24
C VAL A 8 -23.38 16.52 45.89
N LEU A 9 -23.81 17.79 45.85
CA LEU A 9 -24.18 18.44 44.58
C LEU A 9 -22.95 18.69 43.66
N PHE A 10 -21.78 19.01 44.26
CA PHE A 10 -20.53 19.17 43.49
C PHE A 10 -20.00 17.83 42.99
N ALA A 11 -20.13 16.73 43.75
CA ALA A 11 -19.78 15.39 43.33
C ALA A 11 -20.72 14.84 42.24
N LEU A 12 -22.02 15.19 42.29
CA LEU A 12 -22.98 14.83 41.21
C LEU A 12 -22.71 15.62 39.91
N LEU A 13 -22.30 16.90 39.99
CA LEU A 13 -21.97 17.71 38.83
C LEU A 13 -20.65 17.23 38.15
N THR A 14 -19.69 16.76 38.94
CA THR A 14 -18.45 16.20 38.39
C THR A 14 -18.64 14.81 37.78
N LEU A 15 -19.61 14.02 38.26
CA LEU A 15 -19.94 12.73 37.61
C LEU A 15 -20.71 12.90 36.28
N LEU A 16 -21.45 13.99 36.09
CA LEU A 16 -22.16 14.29 34.84
C LEU A 16 -21.24 14.86 33.74
N CYS A 17 -20.07 15.41 34.09
CA CYS A 17 -19.08 15.87 33.12
C CYS A 17 -18.14 14.74 32.61
N ALA A 18 -18.11 13.59 33.28
CA ALA A 18 -17.24 12.46 32.88
C ALA A 18 -17.86 11.54 31.83
N SER A 19 -19.15 11.73 31.47
CA SER A 19 -19.85 10.90 30.49
C SER A 19 -19.92 11.49 29.08
N ALA A 20 -19.22 12.63 28.79
CA ALA A 20 -19.23 13.27 27.48
C ALA A 20 -17.95 13.03 26.62
N TRP A 21 -17.05 12.14 27.06
CA TRP A 21 -15.81 11.85 26.33
C TRP A 21 -15.77 10.42 25.73
N GLY A 22 -16.91 9.85 25.48
CA GLY A 22 -17.02 8.51 24.92
C GLY A 22 -17.76 8.47 23.60
N GLN A 23 -17.22 9.05 22.52
CA GLN A 23 -17.51 8.66 21.11
C GLN A 23 -16.72 9.54 20.13
N ALA A 24 -15.40 9.37 20.08
CA ALA A 24 -14.56 9.88 18.99
C ALA A 24 -13.86 8.71 18.27
N SER A 25 -14.61 7.66 17.98
CA SER A 25 -14.16 6.54 17.12
C SER A 25 -14.78 6.69 15.74
N GLY A 26 -14.04 7.26 14.78
CA GLY A 26 -14.50 7.39 13.39
C GLY A 26 -14.07 8.68 12.69
N VAL A 27 -13.07 9.39 13.21
CA VAL A 27 -12.57 10.62 12.60
C VAL A 27 -11.42 10.30 11.65
N GLN A 28 -11.62 10.59 10.37
CA GLN A 28 -10.62 10.44 9.31
C GLN A 28 -9.51 11.48 9.43
N LYS A 29 -9.87 12.74 9.73
CA LYS A 29 -8.96 13.88 9.71
C LYS A 29 -9.52 15.05 10.52
N LYS A 30 -8.63 15.83 11.12
CA LYS A 30 -8.93 17.15 11.67
C LYS A 30 -8.61 18.21 10.61
N TYR A 31 -9.63 18.86 10.07
CA TYR A 31 -9.50 19.86 9.01
C TYR A 31 -9.53 21.28 9.60
N LYS A 32 -8.53 22.10 9.25
CA LYS A 32 -8.51 23.52 9.63
C LYS A 32 -9.26 24.33 8.58
N VAL A 33 -10.33 25.01 9.00
CA VAL A 33 -11.21 25.81 8.15
C VAL A 33 -10.44 26.97 7.53
N LYS A 34 -10.59 27.14 6.21
CA LYS A 34 -9.97 28.24 5.45
C LYS A 34 -10.98 29.36 5.20
N LYS A 35 -10.49 30.53 4.83
CA LYS A 35 -11.33 31.66 4.43
C LYS A 35 -12.20 31.26 3.23
N LYS A 36 -13.52 31.47 3.34
CA LYS A 36 -14.57 31.08 2.37
C LYS A 36 -14.98 29.59 2.39
N ASP A 37 -14.48 28.75 3.27
CA ASP A 37 -15.03 27.40 3.44
C ASP A 37 -16.47 27.49 3.98
N THR A 38 -17.31 26.56 3.52
CA THR A 38 -18.67 26.35 4.00
C THR A 38 -18.83 24.91 4.49
N ILE A 39 -19.81 24.67 5.35
CA ILE A 39 -20.15 23.31 5.80
C ILE A 39 -20.42 22.40 4.60
N TYR A 40 -21.18 22.90 3.63
CA TYR A 40 -21.44 22.18 2.38
C TYR A 40 -20.15 21.90 1.58
N GLY A 41 -19.29 22.92 1.40
CA GLY A 41 -18.03 22.79 0.68
C GLY A 41 -17.07 21.79 1.32
N ILE A 42 -16.99 21.78 2.66
CA ILE A 42 -16.17 20.81 3.41
C ILE A 42 -16.77 19.40 3.27
N ALA A 43 -18.08 19.24 3.44
CA ALA A 43 -18.75 17.94 3.28
C ALA A 43 -18.54 17.38 1.86
N HIS A 44 -18.77 18.19 0.84
CA HIS A 44 -18.58 17.82 -0.56
C HIS A 44 -17.12 17.46 -0.90
N LYS A 45 -16.16 18.19 -0.34
CA LYS A 45 -14.71 17.97 -0.54
C LYS A 45 -14.25 16.60 -0.03
N TYR A 46 -14.94 16.05 0.96
CA TYR A 46 -14.60 14.77 1.59
C TYR A 46 -15.64 13.67 1.31
N ASP A 47 -16.49 13.86 0.28
CA ASP A 47 -17.56 12.93 -0.12
C ASP A 47 -18.50 12.54 1.03
N LEU A 48 -18.75 13.49 1.94
CA LEU A 48 -19.66 13.35 3.08
C LEU A 48 -21.01 13.98 2.75
N THR A 49 -22.05 13.45 3.36
CA THR A 49 -23.29 14.19 3.52
C THR A 49 -23.12 15.26 4.60
N ILE A 50 -23.95 16.31 4.56
CA ILE A 50 -23.95 17.33 5.61
C ILE A 50 -24.23 16.70 6.97
N ASP A 51 -25.15 15.72 7.03
CA ASP A 51 -25.51 15.03 8.26
C ASP A 51 -24.35 14.22 8.85
N GLU A 52 -23.54 13.55 8.02
CA GLU A 52 -22.34 12.83 8.45
C GLU A 52 -21.31 13.80 9.05
N LEU A 53 -21.10 14.96 8.42
CA LEU A 53 -20.19 15.97 8.92
C LEU A 53 -20.68 16.58 10.24
N LEU A 54 -21.98 16.92 10.33
CA LEU A 54 -22.61 17.47 11.55
C LEU A 54 -22.67 16.45 12.69
N ASN A 55 -22.83 15.16 12.41
CA ASN A 55 -22.81 14.11 13.43
C ASN A 55 -21.41 13.91 14.04
N ALA A 56 -20.37 14.14 13.26
CA ALA A 56 -18.99 14.11 13.75
C ALA A 56 -18.57 15.40 14.48
N ASN A 57 -19.35 16.48 14.32
CA ASN A 57 -19.12 17.81 14.93
C ASN A 57 -20.42 18.33 15.54
N PRO A 58 -20.85 17.79 16.70
CA PRO A 58 -22.16 18.13 17.28
C PRO A 58 -22.34 19.62 17.59
N GLU A 59 -21.26 20.34 17.87
CA GLU A 59 -21.23 21.77 18.11
C GLU A 59 -21.72 22.60 16.90
N MET A 60 -21.58 22.06 15.69
CA MET A 60 -22.02 22.71 14.45
C MET A 60 -23.55 22.64 14.25
N LYS A 61 -24.27 21.85 15.07
CA LYS A 61 -25.73 21.76 15.06
C LYS A 61 -26.40 22.83 15.92
N ALA A 62 -25.64 23.58 16.72
CA ALA A 62 -26.19 24.60 17.59
C ALA A 62 -26.84 25.73 16.77
N GLU A 63 -27.98 26.20 17.21
CA GLU A 63 -28.70 27.31 16.56
C GLU A 63 -27.82 28.58 16.59
N GLY A 64 -27.61 29.20 15.41
CA GLY A 64 -26.71 30.34 15.24
C GLY A 64 -25.22 30.01 15.08
N TYR A 65 -24.82 28.73 14.95
CA TYR A 65 -23.43 28.36 14.67
C TYR A 65 -22.96 28.94 13.34
N SER A 66 -21.80 29.57 13.34
CA SER A 66 -21.15 30.10 12.15
C SER A 66 -19.71 29.59 12.05
N LEU A 67 -19.40 28.89 10.96
CA LEU A 67 -18.08 28.37 10.69
C LEU A 67 -17.08 29.52 10.44
N LYS A 68 -15.99 29.56 11.22
CA LYS A 68 -14.97 30.61 11.12
C LYS A 68 -13.66 30.07 10.58
N ALA A 69 -12.96 30.88 9.77
CA ALA A 69 -11.62 30.56 9.34
C ALA A 69 -10.67 30.40 10.55
N GLY A 70 -9.99 29.27 10.59
CA GLY A 70 -9.13 28.88 11.71
C GLY A 70 -9.72 27.83 12.64
N ASP A 71 -11.04 27.61 12.65
CA ASP A 71 -11.70 26.54 13.37
C ASP A 71 -11.23 25.16 12.89
N TYR A 72 -11.45 24.15 13.71
CA TYR A 72 -11.15 22.77 13.36
C TYR A 72 -12.43 21.97 13.24
N VAL A 73 -12.59 21.28 12.11
CA VAL A 73 -13.71 20.38 11.83
C VAL A 73 -13.20 18.95 11.78
N LEU A 74 -13.86 18.05 12.47
CA LEU A 74 -13.59 16.62 12.43
C LEU A 74 -14.24 16.02 11.18
N ILE A 75 -13.43 15.42 10.34
CA ILE A 75 -13.89 14.76 9.11
C ILE A 75 -14.07 13.27 9.42
N PRO A 76 -15.31 12.75 9.46
CA PRO A 76 -15.54 11.32 9.64
C PRO A 76 -15.27 10.54 8.36
N TYR A 77 -15.17 9.22 8.46
CA TYR A 77 -15.23 8.37 7.27
C TYR A 77 -16.66 8.40 6.68
N PRO A 78 -16.82 8.54 5.34
CA PRO A 78 -18.14 8.55 4.72
C PRO A 78 -18.88 7.23 4.97
N THR A 79 -20.15 7.31 5.42
CA THR A 79 -20.97 6.14 5.73
C THR A 79 -21.93 5.76 4.61
N THR A 80 -22.17 6.64 3.64
CA THR A 80 -23.09 6.41 2.51
C THR A 80 -22.39 6.57 1.18
N ALA A 81 -22.51 5.55 0.33
CA ALA A 81 -22.18 5.63 -1.08
C ALA A 81 -23.21 6.49 -1.81
N LYS A 82 -22.88 7.75 -2.12
CA LYS A 82 -23.63 8.52 -3.14
C LYS A 82 -22.75 8.73 -4.37
N GLY A 83 -23.17 8.05 -5.46
CA GLY A 83 -23.04 8.52 -6.81
C GLY A 83 -21.70 8.46 -7.48
N ALA A 84 -21.16 7.27 -7.69
CA ALA A 84 -20.38 7.03 -8.89
C ALA A 84 -21.33 6.62 -10.01
N LYS A 85 -21.76 7.57 -10.85
CA LYS A 85 -22.31 7.24 -12.16
C LYS A 85 -21.14 6.80 -13.04
N GLY A 86 -21.10 5.52 -13.34
CA GLY A 86 -20.22 4.95 -14.35
C GLY A 86 -19.34 3.80 -13.86
N SER A 87 -19.97 2.70 -13.49
CA SER A 87 -19.41 1.36 -13.68
C SER A 87 -20.54 0.34 -13.46
N ALA A 88 -21.02 -0.19 -14.56
CA ALA A 88 -21.97 -1.28 -14.55
C ALA A 88 -21.33 -2.57 -14.00
N GLY A 89 -22.03 -3.25 -13.07
CA GLY A 89 -21.94 -4.69 -12.92
C GLY A 89 -21.02 -5.24 -11.85
N TYR A 90 -21.31 -5.03 -10.56
CA TYR A 90 -20.70 -5.85 -9.49
C TYR A 90 -21.70 -6.25 -8.38
N SER A 91 -22.95 -6.48 -8.71
CA SER A 91 -23.95 -6.97 -7.73
C SER A 91 -24.23 -8.48 -7.77
N SER A 92 -23.61 -9.26 -8.69
CA SER A 92 -23.81 -10.71 -8.76
C SER A 92 -22.65 -11.58 -8.25
N ALA A 93 -21.52 -10.99 -7.85
CA ALA A 93 -20.34 -11.75 -7.41
C ALA A 93 -20.41 -12.22 -5.93
N LYS A 94 -21.23 -11.60 -5.09
CA LYS A 94 -21.33 -11.97 -3.66
C LYS A 94 -21.95 -13.35 -3.42
N SER A 95 -22.90 -13.77 -4.25
CA SER A 95 -23.60 -15.05 -4.04
C SER A 95 -22.82 -16.27 -4.51
N ALA A 96 -21.98 -16.13 -5.56
CA ALA A 96 -21.19 -17.25 -6.10
C ALA A 96 -19.89 -17.53 -5.33
N THR A 97 -19.41 -16.57 -4.53
CA THR A 97 -18.17 -16.71 -3.77
C THR A 97 -18.41 -17.31 -2.38
N GLN A 98 -19.55 -17.07 -1.76
CA GLN A 98 -19.88 -17.57 -0.42
C GLN A 98 -20.01 -19.10 -0.36
N GLY A 99 -20.50 -19.77 -1.42
CA GLY A 99 -20.63 -21.23 -1.46
C GLY A 99 -19.29 -21.98 -1.66
N ALA A 100 -18.26 -21.32 -2.18
CA ALA A 100 -17.01 -21.98 -2.58
C ALA A 100 -16.06 -22.26 -1.40
N LEU A 101 -16.21 -21.60 -0.26
CA LEU A 101 -15.38 -21.76 0.94
C LEU A 101 -16.08 -22.59 2.03
N GLN A 102 -17.40 -22.76 1.94
CA GLN A 102 -18.20 -23.44 2.97
C GLN A 102 -17.73 -24.86 3.22
N GLY A 103 -17.45 -25.17 4.48
CA GLY A 103 -17.02 -26.50 4.92
C GLY A 103 -15.60 -26.90 4.48
N LYS A 104 -14.83 -25.99 3.89
CA LYS A 104 -13.40 -26.22 3.60
C LYS A 104 -12.57 -26.02 4.86
N HIS A 105 -11.46 -26.75 4.91
CA HIS A 105 -10.46 -26.67 5.99
C HIS A 105 -9.06 -26.59 5.40
N LEU A 106 -8.21 -25.75 5.99
CA LEU A 106 -6.79 -25.61 5.64
C LEU A 106 -5.93 -25.62 6.89
N SER A 107 -4.78 -26.28 6.80
CA SER A 107 -3.70 -26.18 7.78
C SER A 107 -2.59 -25.26 7.25
N VAL A 108 -2.19 -24.27 8.05
CA VAL A 108 -1.28 -23.18 7.67
C VAL A 108 -0.08 -23.16 8.61
N GLY A 109 1.11 -23.24 8.05
CA GLY A 109 2.36 -23.01 8.78
C GLY A 109 2.85 -21.57 8.64
N VAL A 110 3.43 -21.01 9.70
CA VAL A 110 4.09 -19.71 9.68
C VAL A 110 5.47 -19.86 10.30
N LEU A 111 6.53 -19.68 9.50
CA LEU A 111 7.92 -19.77 9.93
C LEU A 111 8.60 -18.42 9.71
N LEU A 112 8.47 -17.53 10.67
CA LEU A 112 8.96 -16.15 10.63
C LEU A 112 9.56 -15.77 11.99
N PRO A 113 10.42 -14.74 12.09
CA PRO A 113 10.84 -14.22 13.39
C PRO A 113 9.64 -13.52 14.07
N LEU A 114 9.05 -14.19 15.06
CA LEU A 114 7.84 -13.73 15.75
C LEU A 114 8.20 -13.29 17.18
N HIS A 115 8.91 -12.17 17.30
CA HIS A 115 9.35 -11.59 18.58
C HIS A 115 9.37 -10.06 18.50
N ASN A 116 9.68 -9.39 19.62
CA ASN A 116 9.69 -7.92 19.67
C ASN A 116 11.10 -7.34 19.91
N ASP A 117 12.14 -8.18 19.86
CA ASP A 117 13.50 -7.80 20.25
C ASP A 117 14.15 -6.88 19.22
N ASP A 118 13.89 -7.11 17.94
CA ASP A 118 14.46 -6.34 16.84
C ASP A 118 13.40 -5.84 15.82
N GLY A 119 13.89 -5.19 14.77
CA GLY A 119 13.03 -4.65 13.70
C GLY A 119 12.38 -5.72 12.86
N ASP A 120 13.07 -6.83 12.58
CA ASP A 120 12.53 -7.92 11.78
C ASP A 120 11.43 -8.65 12.54
N GLY A 121 11.66 -8.96 13.80
CA GLY A 121 10.66 -9.60 14.67
C GLY A 121 9.39 -8.76 14.80
N ARG A 122 9.52 -7.46 15.08
CA ARG A 122 8.37 -6.55 15.17
C ARG A 122 7.57 -6.47 13.86
N ARG A 123 8.26 -6.39 12.71
CA ARG A 123 7.61 -6.35 11.39
C ARG A 123 6.87 -7.66 11.09
N MET A 124 7.50 -8.80 11.36
CA MET A 124 6.90 -10.10 11.10
C MET A 124 5.79 -10.45 12.07
N THR A 125 5.87 -10.01 13.31
CA THR A 125 4.75 -10.10 14.27
C THR A 125 3.55 -9.30 13.79
N GLU A 126 3.75 -8.10 13.26
CA GLU A 126 2.67 -7.30 12.68
C GLU A 126 2.08 -7.97 11.41
N TYR A 127 2.92 -8.48 10.54
CA TYR A 127 2.48 -9.28 9.38
C TYR A 127 1.63 -10.48 9.80
N TYR A 128 2.09 -11.23 10.80
CA TYR A 128 1.37 -12.40 11.34
C TYR A 128 0.00 -12.02 11.93
N ARG A 129 -0.09 -10.90 12.64
CA ARG A 129 -1.37 -10.36 13.12
C ARG A 129 -2.34 -10.10 11.97
N GLY A 130 -1.87 -9.53 10.88
CA GLY A 130 -2.67 -9.34 9.67
C GLY A 130 -3.15 -10.65 9.06
N LEU A 131 -2.29 -11.67 9.02
CA LEU A 131 -2.65 -13.02 8.56
C LEU A 131 -3.75 -13.65 9.46
N LEU A 132 -3.66 -13.49 10.78
CA LEU A 132 -4.70 -13.94 11.72
C LEU A 132 -6.04 -13.25 11.44
N MET A 133 -6.05 -11.95 11.16
CA MET A 133 -7.27 -11.22 10.80
C MET A 133 -7.86 -11.70 9.47
N ALA A 134 -7.01 -12.11 8.51
CA ALA A 134 -7.48 -12.73 7.27
C ALA A 134 -8.16 -14.07 7.55
N CYS A 135 -7.60 -14.90 8.42
CA CYS A 135 -8.21 -16.17 8.81
C CYS A 135 -9.56 -15.98 9.51
N ASP A 136 -9.68 -14.99 10.39
CA ASP A 136 -10.96 -14.68 11.03
C ASP A 136 -12.01 -14.21 10.03
N SER A 137 -11.63 -13.34 9.11
CA SER A 137 -12.50 -12.91 8.01
C SER A 137 -12.98 -14.09 7.15
N LEU A 138 -12.07 -15.03 6.82
CA LEU A 138 -12.39 -16.22 6.03
C LEU A 138 -13.25 -17.22 6.81
N ARG A 139 -13.07 -17.33 8.12
CA ARG A 139 -13.93 -18.13 8.99
C ARG A 139 -15.37 -17.65 8.96
N ALA A 140 -15.60 -16.34 8.94
CA ALA A 140 -16.94 -15.78 8.78
C ALA A 140 -17.59 -16.14 7.42
N GLU A 141 -16.79 -16.52 6.43
CA GLU A 141 -17.23 -16.99 5.12
C GLU A 141 -17.31 -18.52 5.00
N GLY A 142 -17.02 -19.25 6.09
CA GLY A 142 -17.15 -20.70 6.18
C GLY A 142 -15.87 -21.50 5.94
N LEU A 143 -14.70 -20.87 5.80
CA LEU A 143 -13.40 -21.54 5.72
C LEU A 143 -12.82 -21.76 7.12
N SER A 144 -12.60 -22.99 7.53
CA SER A 144 -11.85 -23.31 8.77
C SER A 144 -10.35 -23.27 8.49
N VAL A 145 -9.57 -22.63 9.37
CA VAL A 145 -8.13 -22.52 9.23
C VAL A 145 -7.45 -22.84 10.55
N ASP A 146 -6.59 -23.87 10.57
CA ASP A 146 -5.69 -24.16 11.67
C ASP A 146 -4.32 -23.52 11.41
N ILE A 147 -3.84 -22.69 12.33
CA ILE A 147 -2.55 -22.00 12.20
C ILE A 147 -1.55 -22.56 13.21
N HIS A 148 -0.39 -22.94 12.67
CA HIS A 148 0.79 -23.37 13.41
C HIS A 148 1.90 -22.36 13.18
N ALA A 149 2.35 -21.66 14.21
CA ALA A 149 3.36 -20.61 14.11
C ALA A 149 4.63 -20.98 14.88
N TRP A 150 5.78 -20.77 14.25
CA TRP A 150 7.10 -20.97 14.84
C TRP A 150 7.91 -19.69 14.75
N ASN A 151 8.55 -19.33 15.86
CA ASN A 151 9.49 -18.21 15.89
C ASN A 151 10.83 -18.68 15.31
N VAL A 152 11.18 -18.19 14.12
CA VAL A 152 12.37 -18.60 13.37
C VAL A 152 13.30 -17.41 13.22
N ASN A 153 14.30 -17.30 14.08
CA ASN A 153 15.27 -16.22 14.07
C ASN A 153 16.29 -16.38 12.94
N ILE A 154 17.06 -15.31 12.69
CA ILE A 154 18.07 -15.30 11.63
C ILE A 154 19.08 -16.45 11.76
N ASP A 155 19.50 -16.78 12.98
CA ASP A 155 20.52 -17.82 13.23
C ASP A 155 19.93 -19.22 13.48
N SER A 156 18.59 -19.35 13.42
CA SER A 156 17.94 -20.65 13.58
C SER A 156 18.28 -21.59 12.42
N ASP A 157 18.62 -22.82 12.74
CA ASP A 157 18.60 -23.89 11.75
C ASP A 157 17.14 -24.24 11.44
N ILE A 158 16.71 -23.99 10.20
CA ILE A 158 15.33 -24.24 9.78
C ILE A 158 14.94 -25.72 9.92
N THR A 159 15.91 -26.66 9.86
CA THR A 159 15.64 -28.09 9.93
C THR A 159 15.10 -28.56 11.28
N GLN A 160 15.39 -27.84 12.36
CA GLN A 160 14.87 -28.16 13.70
C GLN A 160 13.33 -28.07 13.79
N PHE A 161 12.69 -27.30 12.92
CA PHE A 161 11.23 -27.13 12.88
C PHE A 161 10.53 -28.20 12.03
N MET A 162 11.26 -28.96 11.19
CA MET A 162 10.68 -29.93 10.27
C MET A 162 9.82 -31.04 10.93
N PRO A 163 10.20 -31.61 12.10
CA PRO A 163 9.35 -32.59 12.76
C PRO A 163 7.99 -32.04 13.16
N SER A 164 7.97 -30.84 13.75
CA SER A 164 6.73 -30.14 14.14
C SER A 164 5.88 -29.78 12.94
N LEU A 165 6.51 -29.27 11.87
CA LEU A 165 5.86 -28.92 10.62
C LEU A 165 5.27 -30.14 9.91
N ALA A 166 5.96 -31.29 9.97
CA ALA A 166 5.44 -32.57 9.48
C ALA A 166 4.19 -33.03 10.24
N GLY A 167 4.17 -32.85 11.55
CA GLY A 167 3.02 -33.17 12.42
C GLY A 167 1.80 -32.27 12.12
N ALA A 168 2.02 -31.02 11.79
CA ALA A 168 0.97 -30.05 11.47
C ALA A 168 0.27 -30.30 10.14
N ARG A 169 0.84 -31.07 9.21
CA ARG A 169 0.28 -31.42 7.89
C ARG A 169 -0.22 -30.22 7.11
N CYS A 170 0.61 -29.17 7.05
CA CYS A 170 0.23 -27.91 6.43
C CYS A 170 -0.06 -28.03 4.91
N ASP A 171 -1.07 -27.33 4.42
CA ASP A 171 -1.35 -27.13 3.00
C ASP A 171 -0.48 -26.04 2.40
N VAL A 172 -0.15 -25.05 3.22
CA VAL A 172 0.68 -23.89 2.84
C VAL A 172 1.53 -23.41 4.03
N VAL A 173 2.71 -22.93 3.71
CA VAL A 173 3.63 -22.31 4.67
C VAL A 173 3.95 -20.88 4.24
N PHE A 174 3.85 -19.94 5.17
CA PHE A 174 4.29 -18.55 5.02
C PHE A 174 5.66 -18.36 5.68
N GLY A 175 6.65 -18.01 4.91
CA GLY A 175 8.05 -17.89 5.31
C GLY A 175 8.99 -18.69 4.41
N PRO A 176 10.28 -18.70 4.74
CA PRO A 176 10.93 -17.95 5.81
C PRO A 176 11.16 -16.48 5.45
N LEU A 177 11.67 -15.70 6.41
CA LEU A 177 12.11 -14.33 6.13
C LEU A 177 13.52 -14.32 5.50
N TYR A 178 14.42 -15.15 5.96
CA TYR A 178 15.84 -15.10 5.62
C TYR A 178 16.20 -16.06 4.49
N SER A 179 16.92 -15.56 3.49
CA SER A 179 17.29 -16.31 2.27
C SER A 179 18.07 -17.58 2.54
N LYS A 180 18.95 -17.59 3.55
CA LYS A 180 19.71 -18.79 3.93
C LYS A 180 18.85 -19.97 4.37
N GLN A 181 17.62 -19.73 4.76
CA GLN A 181 16.67 -20.75 5.25
C GLN A 181 15.75 -21.26 4.14
N VAL A 182 15.71 -20.58 2.97
CA VAL A 182 14.74 -20.88 1.89
C VAL A 182 14.93 -22.29 1.36
N ARG A 183 16.15 -22.67 1.00
CA ARG A 183 16.43 -23.97 0.37
C ARG A 183 16.01 -25.15 1.25
N GLY A 184 16.40 -25.14 2.51
CA GLY A 184 16.04 -26.23 3.43
C GLY A 184 14.53 -26.40 3.59
N LEU A 185 13.79 -25.28 3.74
CA LEU A 185 12.34 -25.32 3.81
C LEU A 185 11.70 -25.74 2.48
N ALA A 186 12.26 -25.28 1.35
CA ALA A 186 11.76 -25.63 0.02
C ALA A 186 11.88 -27.13 -0.28
N GLU A 187 12.99 -27.76 0.08
CA GLU A 187 13.18 -29.21 -0.05
C GLU A 187 12.17 -29.99 0.79
N PHE A 188 11.94 -29.58 2.03
CA PHE A 188 10.92 -30.17 2.86
C PHE A 188 9.52 -30.03 2.27
N CYS A 189 9.15 -28.83 1.82
CA CYS A 189 7.85 -28.54 1.20
C CYS A 189 7.66 -29.34 -0.10
N LYS A 190 8.72 -29.47 -0.93
CA LYS A 190 8.70 -30.26 -2.15
C LYS A 190 8.37 -31.74 -1.88
N ALA A 191 9.03 -32.32 -0.88
CA ALA A 191 8.83 -33.72 -0.52
C ALA A 191 7.41 -34.05 -0.03
N ARG A 192 6.64 -33.02 0.37
CA ARG A 192 5.28 -33.16 0.95
C ARG A 192 4.20 -32.46 0.13
N ASP A 193 4.55 -31.88 -1.01
CA ASP A 193 3.63 -31.11 -1.86
C ASP A 193 2.93 -29.95 -1.10
N ILE A 194 3.67 -29.27 -0.24
CA ILE A 194 3.22 -28.11 0.54
C ILE A 194 3.56 -26.84 -0.25
N LYS A 195 2.60 -25.94 -0.42
CA LYS A 195 2.87 -24.62 -1.03
C LYS A 195 3.67 -23.75 -0.08
N MET A 196 4.68 -23.06 -0.60
CA MET A 196 5.59 -22.23 0.19
C MET A 196 5.52 -20.78 -0.29
N VAL A 197 5.04 -19.88 0.55
CA VAL A 197 4.93 -18.44 0.27
C VAL A 197 6.09 -17.70 0.92
N ILE A 198 6.95 -17.09 0.11
CA ILE A 198 8.06 -16.25 0.58
C ILE A 198 7.60 -14.79 0.53
N PRO A 199 7.21 -14.18 1.67
CA PRO A 199 6.56 -12.88 1.65
C PRO A 199 7.50 -11.70 1.37
N PHE A 200 8.78 -11.75 1.79
CA PHE A 200 9.67 -10.59 1.79
C PHE A 200 11.07 -10.84 1.25
N SER A 201 11.55 -12.07 1.17
CA SER A 201 12.89 -12.36 0.67
C SER A 201 12.93 -12.35 -0.87
N ILE A 202 13.99 -11.80 -1.45
CA ILE A 202 14.23 -11.72 -2.90
C ILE A 202 15.56 -12.32 -3.33
N SER A 203 16.38 -12.75 -2.39
CA SER A 203 17.71 -13.29 -2.69
C SER A 203 17.67 -14.80 -2.93
N GLY A 204 18.37 -15.23 -3.99
CA GLY A 204 18.50 -16.61 -4.40
C GLY A 204 17.60 -16.99 -5.59
N ASP A 205 18.03 -18.03 -6.31
CA ASP A 205 17.34 -18.56 -7.49
C ASP A 205 16.38 -19.71 -7.15
N ASP A 206 16.07 -19.90 -5.87
CA ASP A 206 15.28 -21.04 -5.39
C ASP A 206 13.88 -21.09 -6.03
N VAL A 207 13.28 -19.93 -6.35
CA VAL A 207 12.02 -19.90 -7.11
C VAL A 207 12.14 -20.53 -8.49
N SER A 208 13.33 -20.54 -9.08
CA SER A 208 13.63 -21.17 -10.38
C SER A 208 13.92 -22.66 -10.27
N LEU A 209 14.01 -23.21 -9.04
CA LEU A 209 14.36 -24.62 -8.78
C LEU A 209 13.20 -25.42 -8.17
N TYR A 210 12.27 -24.76 -7.46
CA TYR A 210 11.23 -25.43 -6.69
C TYR A 210 9.82 -24.96 -7.11
N THR A 211 9.02 -25.88 -7.60
CA THR A 211 7.67 -25.62 -8.17
C THR A 211 6.65 -25.15 -7.15
N GLN A 212 6.83 -25.44 -5.88
CA GLN A 212 5.91 -25.07 -4.80
C GLN A 212 6.13 -23.67 -4.24
N ILE A 213 7.23 -23.00 -4.62
CA ILE A 213 7.55 -21.64 -4.15
C ILE A 213 6.67 -20.60 -4.83
N PHE A 214 6.09 -19.72 -4.01
CA PHE A 214 5.46 -18.47 -4.41
C PHE A 214 6.26 -17.31 -3.86
N GLN A 215 7.04 -16.64 -4.69
CA GLN A 215 7.84 -15.48 -4.30
C GLN A 215 7.05 -14.19 -4.51
N VAL A 216 6.76 -13.48 -3.42
CA VAL A 216 5.91 -12.28 -3.44
C VAL A 216 6.67 -11.06 -3.91
N TYR A 217 7.87 -10.81 -3.38
CA TYR A 217 8.68 -9.65 -3.78
C TYR A 217 9.33 -9.88 -5.14
N GLN A 218 9.34 -8.82 -5.94
CA GLN A 218 10.02 -8.78 -7.23
C GLN A 218 11.46 -8.28 -7.04
N THR A 219 12.37 -8.77 -7.88
CA THR A 219 13.72 -8.20 -7.97
C THR A 219 13.68 -6.81 -8.58
N ASP A 220 14.66 -5.97 -8.26
CA ASP A 220 14.79 -4.63 -8.82
C ASP A 220 14.77 -4.64 -10.36
N ASN A 221 15.49 -5.58 -10.97
CA ASN A 221 15.52 -5.71 -12.44
C ASN A 221 14.13 -5.98 -13.03
N ARG A 222 13.31 -6.79 -12.37
CA ARG A 222 11.95 -7.08 -12.83
C ARG A 222 11.06 -5.85 -12.70
N LEU A 223 11.13 -5.17 -11.57
CA LEU A 223 10.41 -3.93 -11.34
C LEU A 223 10.83 -2.85 -12.35
N TYR A 224 12.13 -2.71 -12.61
CA TYR A 224 12.65 -1.75 -13.59
C TYR A 224 12.17 -2.05 -15.01
N ASN A 225 12.18 -3.31 -15.44
CA ASN A 225 11.65 -3.69 -16.74
C ASN A 225 10.16 -3.35 -16.87
N SER A 226 9.35 -3.69 -15.87
CA SER A 226 7.92 -3.34 -15.85
C SER A 226 7.70 -1.82 -15.86
N ALA A 227 8.52 -1.07 -15.13
CA ALA A 227 8.47 0.39 -15.09
C ALA A 227 8.83 1.01 -16.45
N ILE A 228 9.87 0.48 -17.13
CA ILE A 228 10.29 0.95 -18.46
C ILE A 228 9.20 0.68 -19.50
N GLU A 229 8.64 -0.54 -19.53
CA GLU A 229 7.56 -0.88 -20.47
C GLU A 229 6.30 -0.02 -20.24
N SER A 230 5.95 0.22 -18.95
CA SER A 230 4.84 1.11 -18.62
C SER A 230 5.12 2.56 -19.00
N PHE A 231 6.36 3.04 -18.82
CA PHE A 231 6.79 4.36 -19.26
C PHE A 231 6.55 4.58 -20.75
N LEU A 232 7.07 3.66 -21.58
CA LEU A 232 6.94 3.73 -23.04
C LEU A 232 5.47 3.70 -23.49
N LYS A 233 4.65 2.91 -22.83
CA LYS A 233 3.22 2.82 -23.12
C LYS A 233 2.44 4.06 -22.69
N THR A 234 2.78 4.64 -21.55
CA THR A 234 2.08 5.81 -20.98
C THR A 234 2.47 7.11 -21.67
N PHE A 235 3.74 7.21 -22.11
CA PHE A 235 4.31 8.44 -22.65
C PHE A 235 4.84 8.29 -24.09
N PRO A 236 4.04 7.83 -25.05
CA PRO A 236 4.53 7.49 -26.41
C PRO A 236 4.98 8.70 -27.23
N LYS A 237 4.59 9.92 -26.84
CA LYS A 237 4.89 11.19 -27.52
C LYS A 237 5.48 12.24 -26.59
N ALA A 238 6.06 11.83 -25.48
CA ALA A 238 6.67 12.75 -24.55
C ALA A 238 8.16 12.94 -24.85
N HIS A 239 8.70 14.06 -24.38
CA HIS A 239 10.13 14.36 -24.32
C HIS A 239 10.64 14.03 -22.91
N PRO A 240 11.37 12.90 -22.72
CA PRO A 240 11.95 12.57 -21.42
C PRO A 240 13.10 13.52 -21.06
N VAL A 241 13.16 13.95 -19.79
CA VAL A 241 14.24 14.80 -19.28
C VAL A 241 14.85 14.14 -18.05
N PHE A 242 16.09 13.72 -18.16
CA PHE A 242 16.83 13.11 -17.05
C PHE A 242 17.53 14.19 -16.25
N VAL A 243 17.31 14.17 -14.92
CA VAL A 243 17.94 15.11 -13.99
C VAL A 243 18.97 14.37 -13.15
N ASP A 244 20.24 14.75 -13.30
CA ASP A 244 21.30 14.31 -12.41
C ASP A 244 21.23 15.12 -11.10
N CYS A 245 20.98 14.42 -10.01
CA CYS A 245 20.86 14.99 -8.67
C CYS A 245 22.19 15.09 -7.92
N ASN A 246 23.32 14.74 -8.52
CA ASN A 246 24.65 14.66 -7.90
C ASN A 246 24.72 13.69 -6.70
N ASP A 247 23.81 12.75 -6.60
CA ASP A 247 23.75 11.76 -5.51
C ASP A 247 24.65 10.56 -5.80
N LYS A 248 25.86 10.58 -5.22
CA LYS A 248 26.86 9.51 -5.34
C LYS A 248 26.44 8.20 -4.65
N THR A 249 25.43 8.24 -3.78
CA THR A 249 24.96 7.07 -3.02
C THR A 249 23.78 6.36 -3.68
N SER A 250 23.19 6.99 -4.68
CA SER A 250 22.02 6.46 -5.38
C SER A 250 22.35 5.24 -6.23
N LYS A 251 21.46 4.24 -6.17
CA LYS A 251 21.45 3.07 -7.05
C LYS A 251 20.52 3.23 -8.26
N LYS A 252 19.84 4.38 -8.40
CA LYS A 252 18.86 4.62 -9.48
C LYS A 252 19.51 4.90 -10.83
N GLY A 253 20.83 5.09 -10.87
CA GLY A 253 21.61 5.19 -12.11
C GLY A 253 21.43 3.99 -13.04
N SER A 254 21.30 2.78 -12.52
CA SER A 254 21.02 1.58 -13.33
C SER A 254 19.67 1.66 -14.03
N PHE A 255 18.62 2.12 -13.34
CA PHE A 255 17.30 2.32 -13.94
C PHE A 255 17.32 3.39 -15.04
N THR A 256 17.91 4.57 -14.75
CA THR A 256 17.96 5.67 -15.73
C THR A 256 18.82 5.30 -16.94
N PHE A 257 19.89 4.54 -16.75
CA PHE A 257 20.70 4.01 -17.85
C PHE A 257 19.87 3.05 -18.73
N SER A 258 19.19 2.07 -18.11
CA SER A 258 18.38 1.10 -18.85
C SER A 258 17.23 1.78 -19.60
N LEU A 259 16.57 2.78 -18.99
CA LEU A 259 15.53 3.54 -19.66
C LEU A 259 16.08 4.32 -20.86
N ARG A 260 17.24 5.01 -20.73
CA ARG A 260 17.87 5.73 -21.86
C ARG A 260 18.22 4.78 -22.99
N THR A 261 18.83 3.64 -22.71
CA THR A 261 19.14 2.63 -23.73
C THR A 261 17.87 2.17 -24.47
N ARG A 262 16.75 2.03 -23.74
CA ARG A 262 15.47 1.65 -24.34
C ARG A 262 14.86 2.78 -25.19
N LEU A 263 15.02 4.04 -24.79
CA LEU A 263 14.60 5.21 -25.56
C LEU A 263 15.41 5.32 -26.86
N GLU A 264 16.73 5.16 -26.78
CA GLU A 264 17.63 5.16 -27.95
C GLU A 264 17.27 4.07 -28.95
N SER A 265 17.02 2.84 -28.48
CA SER A 265 16.60 1.73 -29.34
C SER A 265 15.23 1.96 -30.01
N ASN A 266 14.39 2.85 -29.48
CA ASN A 266 13.12 3.28 -30.06
C ASN A 266 13.22 4.62 -30.81
N ASN A 267 14.43 5.19 -31.01
CA ASN A 267 14.68 6.48 -31.63
C ASN A 267 13.95 7.66 -30.93
N ILE A 268 13.73 7.58 -29.61
CA ILE A 268 13.13 8.63 -28.80
C ILE A 268 14.23 9.55 -28.28
N LYS A 269 14.19 10.83 -28.64
CA LYS A 269 15.12 11.85 -28.14
C LYS A 269 14.78 12.23 -26.71
N TYR A 270 15.80 12.58 -25.91
CA TYR A 270 15.63 13.01 -24.53
C TYR A 270 16.64 14.11 -24.17
N GLY A 271 16.32 14.89 -23.14
CA GLY A 271 17.22 15.88 -22.54
C GLY A 271 17.95 15.29 -21.31
N ILE A 272 19.14 15.83 -21.05
CA ILE A 272 19.90 15.56 -19.82
C ILE A 272 20.28 16.89 -19.19
N THR A 273 19.99 17.05 -17.91
CA THR A 273 20.36 18.22 -17.14
C THR A 273 20.87 17.84 -15.76
N ASN A 274 21.34 18.82 -15.00
CA ASN A 274 21.82 18.64 -13.65
C ASN A 274 21.08 19.58 -12.69
N VAL A 275 20.76 19.13 -11.50
CA VAL A 275 20.07 19.94 -10.49
C VAL A 275 20.79 21.24 -10.16
N SER A 276 22.14 21.26 -10.27
CA SER A 276 22.98 22.45 -10.03
C SER A 276 23.18 23.36 -11.25
N SER A 277 22.59 23.03 -12.42
CA SER A 277 22.67 23.88 -13.61
C SER A 277 21.98 25.22 -13.36
N SER A 278 22.37 26.28 -14.08
CA SER A 278 21.61 27.53 -14.09
C SER A 278 20.18 27.29 -14.59
N ASP A 279 19.25 28.17 -14.25
CA ASP A 279 17.83 28.00 -14.65
C ASP A 279 17.67 28.00 -16.17
N ASP A 280 18.43 28.83 -16.90
CA ASP A 280 18.43 28.83 -18.37
C ASP A 280 18.99 27.53 -18.96
N ALA A 281 20.08 27.00 -18.40
CA ALA A 281 20.66 25.74 -18.85
C ALA A 281 19.74 24.55 -18.55
N PHE A 282 19.02 24.59 -17.42
CA PHE A 282 18.02 23.62 -17.06
C PHE A 282 16.83 23.68 -18.00
N ALA A 283 16.29 24.88 -18.25
CA ALA A 283 15.14 25.11 -19.12
C ALA A 283 15.37 24.65 -20.57
N ARG A 284 16.57 24.83 -21.12
CA ARG A 284 16.91 24.42 -22.49
C ARG A 284 16.78 22.92 -22.75
N GLN A 285 16.70 22.07 -21.72
CA GLN A 285 16.54 20.63 -21.88
C GLN A 285 15.07 20.20 -22.01
N PHE A 286 14.12 21.14 -21.89
CA PHE A 286 12.69 20.87 -21.99
C PHE A 286 12.16 21.25 -23.39
N SER A 287 11.26 20.41 -23.89
CA SER A 287 10.54 20.68 -25.15
C SER A 287 9.43 21.70 -24.90
N ALA A 288 9.36 22.73 -25.74
CA ALA A 288 8.26 23.69 -25.71
C ALA A 288 6.96 23.16 -26.34
N THR A 289 7.05 22.14 -27.18
CA THR A 289 5.94 21.62 -27.99
C THR A 289 5.40 20.28 -27.47
N GLU A 290 6.27 19.41 -26.95
CA GLU A 290 5.92 18.07 -26.47
C GLU A 290 5.68 18.08 -24.95
N PRO A 291 4.89 17.15 -24.40
CA PRO A 291 4.84 16.92 -22.96
C PRO A 291 6.22 16.45 -22.46
N ASN A 292 6.70 17.04 -21.39
CA ASN A 292 7.97 16.64 -20.78
C ASN A 292 7.72 15.66 -19.65
N VAL A 293 8.53 14.60 -19.56
CA VAL A 293 8.51 13.67 -18.42
C VAL A 293 9.88 13.68 -17.75
N VAL A 294 9.90 14.08 -16.50
CA VAL A 294 11.15 14.24 -15.72
C VAL A 294 11.43 12.98 -14.93
N ILE A 295 12.66 12.49 -15.05
CA ILE A 295 13.17 11.29 -14.37
C ILE A 295 14.45 11.66 -13.62
N LEU A 296 14.50 11.41 -12.32
CA LEU A 296 15.66 11.66 -11.47
C LEU A 296 16.57 10.42 -11.41
N ASN A 297 17.87 10.62 -11.20
CA ASN A 297 18.77 9.51 -10.88
C ASN A 297 18.90 9.26 -9.37
N SER A 298 18.04 9.84 -8.55
CA SER A 298 17.92 9.59 -7.11
C SER A 298 16.47 9.45 -6.68
N ALA A 299 16.21 8.60 -5.68
CA ALA A 299 14.90 8.44 -5.06
C ALA A 299 14.78 9.14 -3.70
N ARG A 300 15.83 9.81 -3.22
CA ARG A 300 15.91 10.39 -1.88
C ARG A 300 15.14 11.70 -1.78
N SER A 301 14.56 11.96 -0.59
CA SER A 301 13.77 13.16 -0.34
C SER A 301 14.51 14.48 -0.53
N PRO A 302 15.78 14.66 -0.06
CA PRO A 302 16.48 15.91 -0.26
C PRO A 302 16.68 16.28 -1.73
N GLU A 303 17.06 15.30 -2.56
CA GLU A 303 17.28 15.46 -3.99
C GLU A 303 15.96 15.70 -4.74
N LEU A 304 14.91 14.96 -4.36
CA LEU A 304 13.57 15.17 -4.89
C LEU A 304 13.09 16.61 -4.62
N THR A 305 13.23 17.09 -3.38
CA THR A 305 12.81 18.44 -2.98
C THR A 305 13.55 19.51 -3.78
N GLN A 306 14.85 19.36 -4.02
CA GLN A 306 15.64 20.30 -4.82
C GLN A 306 15.11 20.37 -6.26
N VAL A 307 14.86 19.21 -6.88
CA VAL A 307 14.33 19.15 -8.26
C VAL A 307 12.90 19.72 -8.32
N LEU A 308 12.04 19.38 -7.36
CA LEU A 308 10.68 19.94 -7.30
C LEU A 308 10.66 21.46 -7.20
N ASN A 309 11.57 22.06 -6.40
CA ASN A 309 11.70 23.50 -6.30
C ASN A 309 12.20 24.11 -7.62
N LYS A 310 13.16 23.48 -8.28
CA LYS A 310 13.66 23.95 -9.59
C LYS A 310 12.60 23.85 -10.69
N LEU A 311 11.81 22.80 -10.69
CA LEU A 311 10.66 22.66 -11.60
C LEU A 311 9.56 23.69 -11.32
N ALA A 312 9.35 24.07 -10.05
CA ALA A 312 8.41 25.12 -9.70
C ALA A 312 8.85 26.49 -10.26
N ILE A 313 10.15 26.83 -10.17
CA ILE A 313 10.73 28.04 -10.79
C ILE A 313 10.57 27.98 -12.31
N LEU A 314 10.92 26.85 -12.92
CA LEU A 314 10.76 26.66 -14.38
C LEU A 314 9.31 26.84 -14.82
N LYS A 315 8.35 26.28 -14.07
CA LYS A 315 6.92 26.42 -14.39
C LYS A 315 6.40 27.84 -14.21
N ALA A 316 6.96 28.61 -13.28
CA ALA A 316 6.61 30.02 -13.08
C ALA A 316 7.13 30.90 -14.23
N THR A 317 8.32 30.61 -14.74
CA THR A 317 8.93 31.36 -15.88
C THR A 317 8.44 30.89 -17.25
N HIS A 318 8.02 29.62 -17.34
CA HIS A 318 7.52 28.99 -18.58
C HIS A 318 6.18 28.28 -18.33
N PRO A 319 5.08 29.01 -18.11
CA PRO A 319 3.80 28.47 -17.66
C PRO A 319 3.13 27.51 -18.66
N THR A 320 3.49 27.57 -19.93
CA THR A 320 2.96 26.72 -21.01
C THR A 320 3.61 25.33 -21.05
N LEU A 321 4.76 25.12 -20.39
CA LEU A 321 5.40 23.81 -20.36
C LEU A 321 4.49 22.77 -19.66
N ARG A 322 4.30 21.64 -20.31
CA ARG A 322 3.62 20.48 -19.75
C ARG A 322 4.69 19.59 -19.12
N ILE A 323 4.61 19.37 -17.82
CA ILE A 323 5.62 18.64 -17.06
C ILE A 323 4.92 17.56 -16.23
N SER A 324 5.30 16.31 -16.45
CA SER A 324 4.97 15.17 -15.58
C SER A 324 6.24 14.63 -14.92
N LEU A 325 6.11 13.96 -13.79
CA LEU A 325 7.20 13.24 -13.12
C LEU A 325 7.00 11.74 -13.27
N PHE A 326 8.09 11.02 -13.49
CA PHE A 326 8.12 9.57 -13.37
C PHE A 326 9.08 9.18 -12.25
N GLY A 327 8.51 8.77 -11.12
CA GLY A 327 9.21 8.62 -9.84
C GLY A 327 9.61 7.19 -9.50
N TYR A 328 9.72 6.95 -8.21
CA TYR A 328 10.12 5.69 -7.61
C TYR A 328 9.21 5.32 -6.46
N THR A 329 9.07 4.04 -6.15
CA THR A 329 8.24 3.52 -5.04
C THR A 329 8.57 4.20 -3.71
N GLU A 330 9.84 4.56 -3.49
CA GLU A 330 10.30 5.27 -2.27
C GLU A 330 9.60 6.61 -2.06
N TRP A 331 9.15 7.28 -3.15
CA TRP A 331 8.45 8.57 -3.04
C TRP A 331 7.11 8.47 -2.33
N LEU A 332 6.50 7.29 -2.31
CA LEU A 332 5.28 7.05 -1.53
C LEU A 332 5.48 7.30 -0.03
N MET A 333 6.72 7.14 0.50
CA MET A 333 7.05 7.46 1.89
C MET A 333 7.06 8.98 2.15
N TYR A 334 7.22 9.79 1.11
CA TYR A 334 7.26 11.24 1.18
C TYR A 334 5.93 11.90 0.80
N GLN A 335 4.90 11.11 0.50
CA GLN A 335 3.60 11.59 0.05
C GLN A 335 3.05 12.70 0.95
N GLN A 336 3.12 12.55 2.28
CA GLN A 336 2.61 13.55 3.20
C GLN A 336 3.30 14.93 3.09
N LEU A 337 4.55 14.96 2.65
CA LEU A 337 5.35 16.18 2.49
C LEU A 337 5.16 16.82 1.12
N ASP A 338 5.12 16.02 0.08
CA ASP A 338 5.22 16.45 -1.31
C ASP A 338 3.93 16.22 -2.15
N GLU A 339 2.83 15.73 -1.55
CA GLU A 339 1.59 15.37 -2.27
C GLU A 339 1.07 16.50 -3.17
N ALA A 340 1.07 17.75 -2.66
CA ALA A 340 0.64 18.89 -3.46
C ALA A 340 1.49 19.11 -4.71
N LYS A 341 2.80 18.86 -4.62
CA LYS A 341 3.74 18.94 -5.74
C LYS A 341 3.60 17.75 -6.68
N PHE A 342 3.33 16.54 -6.14
CA PHE A 342 3.03 15.38 -6.98
C PHE A 342 1.80 15.61 -7.85
N HIS A 343 0.75 16.19 -7.31
CA HIS A 343 -0.42 16.61 -8.09
C HIS A 343 -0.10 17.74 -9.09
N GLN A 344 0.67 18.74 -8.67
CA GLN A 344 1.09 19.85 -9.52
C GLN A 344 1.85 19.38 -10.77
N PHE A 345 2.68 18.36 -10.63
CA PHE A 345 3.53 17.83 -11.69
C PHE A 345 3.03 16.49 -12.26
N ASP A 346 1.74 16.20 -12.14
CA ASP A 346 1.14 15.04 -12.81
C ASP A 346 2.02 13.78 -12.64
N THR A 347 2.23 13.35 -11.38
CA THR A 347 3.29 12.41 -11.03
C THR A 347 2.85 10.96 -11.13
N TYR A 348 3.69 10.13 -11.75
CA TYR A 348 3.52 8.68 -11.89
C TYR A 348 4.59 7.94 -11.08
N ILE A 349 4.17 7.06 -10.18
CA ILE A 349 5.08 6.29 -9.32
C ILE A 349 4.90 4.79 -9.59
N PRO A 350 5.92 4.10 -10.16
CA PRO A 350 5.90 2.66 -10.33
C PRO A 350 5.93 1.95 -8.97
N SER A 351 5.01 1.00 -8.75
CA SER A 351 4.93 0.27 -7.49
C SER A 351 4.27 -1.10 -7.64
N THR A 352 4.54 -1.99 -6.69
CA THR A 352 3.83 -3.27 -6.52
C THR A 352 2.76 -3.19 -5.43
N PHE A 353 2.64 -2.06 -4.74
CA PHE A 353 1.64 -1.84 -3.69
C PHE A 353 1.19 -0.37 -3.68
N TYR A 354 0.03 -0.12 -3.11
CA TYR A 354 -0.43 1.23 -2.79
C TYR A 354 -1.31 1.21 -1.54
N TYR A 355 -0.87 1.88 -0.48
CA TYR A 355 -1.66 2.06 0.73
C TYR A 355 -2.59 3.26 0.57
N ASN A 356 -3.90 2.99 0.48
CA ASN A 356 -4.91 4.05 0.44
C ASN A 356 -5.62 4.16 1.81
N PRO A 357 -5.29 5.17 2.63
CA PRO A 357 -5.94 5.36 3.92
C PRO A 357 -7.41 5.78 3.80
N LEU A 358 -7.86 6.23 2.63
CA LEU A 358 -9.22 6.68 2.37
C LEU A 358 -10.16 5.53 1.92
N ASP A 359 -9.62 4.36 1.58
CA ASP A 359 -10.43 3.18 1.27
C ASP A 359 -11.14 2.70 2.54
N LYS A 360 -12.47 2.53 2.47
CA LYS A 360 -13.31 2.13 3.61
C LYS A 360 -12.92 0.77 4.21
N ARG A 361 -12.51 -0.16 3.38
CA ARG A 361 -12.10 -1.51 3.83
C ARG A 361 -10.77 -1.44 4.55
N THR A 362 -9.84 -0.62 4.04
CA THR A 362 -8.54 -0.34 4.68
C THR A 362 -8.75 0.31 6.05
N ALA A 363 -9.58 1.33 6.13
CA ALA A 363 -9.92 2.02 7.39
C ALA A 363 -10.57 1.05 8.40
N ALA A 364 -11.52 0.23 7.96
CA ALA A 364 -12.18 -0.77 8.81
C ALA A 364 -11.19 -1.83 9.33
N LEU A 365 -10.23 -2.26 8.49
CA LEU A 365 -9.19 -3.19 8.92
C LEU A 365 -8.27 -2.56 9.96
N CYS A 366 -7.85 -1.31 9.77
CA CYS A 366 -7.01 -0.58 10.73
C CYS A 366 -7.71 -0.45 12.09
N GLN A 367 -8.99 -0.08 12.13
CA GLN A 367 -9.78 -0.01 13.35
C GLN A 367 -9.93 -1.39 14.03
N SER A 368 -10.14 -2.44 13.24
CA SER A 368 -10.26 -3.80 13.77
C SER A 368 -8.93 -4.29 14.33
N TYR A 369 -7.82 -3.96 13.68
CA TYR A 369 -6.47 -4.27 14.17
C TYR A 369 -6.22 -3.62 15.54
N GLU A 370 -6.52 -2.32 15.69
CA GLU A 370 -6.34 -1.60 16.94
C GLU A 370 -7.20 -2.17 18.08
N ARG A 371 -8.46 -2.55 17.78
CA ARG A 371 -9.33 -3.22 18.76
C ARG A 371 -8.81 -4.59 19.20
N TRP A 372 -8.20 -5.37 18.29
CA TRP A 372 -7.72 -6.71 18.61
C TRP A 372 -6.40 -6.72 19.35
N PHE A 373 -5.48 -5.84 18.95
CA PHE A 373 -4.10 -5.87 19.43
C PHE A 373 -3.75 -4.71 20.37
N HIS A 374 -4.70 -3.81 20.63
CA HIS A 374 -4.56 -2.63 21.52
C HIS A 374 -3.35 -1.75 21.15
N THR A 375 -3.00 -1.70 19.89
CA THR A 375 -1.90 -0.91 19.34
C THR A 375 -2.20 -0.57 17.87
N PRO A 376 -1.85 0.64 17.38
CA PRO A 376 -1.97 0.96 15.98
C PRO A 376 -0.95 0.16 15.13
N MET A 377 -1.22 0.03 13.83
CA MET A 377 -0.25 -0.52 12.88
C MET A 377 0.99 0.37 12.78
N GLN A 378 2.17 -0.23 12.57
CA GLN A 378 3.42 0.51 12.36
C GLN A 378 3.32 1.47 11.17
N GLN A 379 3.97 2.64 11.29
CA GLN A 379 4.04 3.64 10.23
C GLN A 379 5.09 3.23 9.18
N ALA A 380 4.85 2.12 8.50
CA ALA A 380 5.70 1.57 7.44
C ALA A 380 4.96 1.55 6.10
N LEU A 381 5.69 1.53 4.99
CA LEU A 381 5.16 1.30 3.65
C LEU A 381 6.01 0.23 2.95
N PRO A 382 5.38 -0.88 2.53
CA PRO A 382 3.98 -1.27 2.79
C PRO A 382 3.70 -1.51 4.28
N ARG A 383 2.43 -1.38 4.70
CA ARG A 383 1.96 -1.75 6.05
C ARG A 383 2.02 -3.25 6.22
N PHE A 384 2.80 -3.73 7.20
CA PHE A 384 3.03 -5.18 7.35
C PHE A 384 1.76 -5.97 7.70
N ALA A 385 0.89 -5.43 8.56
CA ALA A 385 -0.38 -6.08 8.89
C ALA A 385 -1.29 -6.18 7.66
N ILE A 386 -1.37 -5.13 6.84
CA ILE A 386 -2.21 -5.16 5.62
C ILE A 386 -1.62 -6.14 4.60
N THR A 387 -0.29 -6.20 4.47
CA THR A 387 0.37 -7.21 3.63
C THR A 387 0.02 -8.63 4.09
N GLY A 388 0.08 -8.89 5.41
CA GLY A 388 -0.31 -10.19 5.97
C GLY A 388 -1.77 -10.54 5.72
N TYR A 389 -2.65 -9.56 5.86
CA TYR A 389 -4.08 -9.71 5.54
C TYR A 389 -4.31 -10.00 4.05
N ASP A 390 -3.70 -9.23 3.16
CA ASP A 390 -3.84 -9.39 1.71
C ASP A 390 -3.32 -10.76 1.24
N LEU A 391 -2.13 -11.17 1.72
CA LEU A 391 -1.56 -12.47 1.40
C LEU A 391 -2.44 -13.61 1.94
N GLY A 392 -2.92 -13.50 3.18
CA GLY A 392 -3.83 -14.47 3.77
C GLY A 392 -5.11 -14.63 2.94
N GLN A 393 -5.77 -13.53 2.63
CA GLN A 393 -6.98 -13.54 1.79
C GLN A 393 -6.73 -14.16 0.41
N PHE A 394 -5.64 -13.80 -0.25
CA PHE A 394 -5.30 -14.28 -1.58
C PHE A 394 -5.00 -15.77 -1.61
N PHE A 395 -4.04 -16.20 -0.77
CA PHE A 395 -3.58 -17.60 -0.79
C PHE A 395 -4.61 -18.56 -0.22
N LEU A 396 -5.22 -18.24 0.91
CA LEU A 396 -6.15 -19.17 1.55
C LEU A 396 -7.44 -19.34 0.74
N ARG A 397 -7.99 -18.26 0.16
CA ARG A 397 -9.11 -18.36 -0.79
C ARG A 397 -8.74 -19.21 -2.02
N GLY A 398 -7.57 -18.93 -2.58
CA GLY A 398 -7.10 -19.62 -3.78
C GLY A 398 -6.88 -21.10 -3.54
N ILE A 399 -6.19 -21.47 -2.46
CA ILE A 399 -5.91 -22.85 -2.11
C ILE A 399 -7.21 -23.60 -1.73
N ALA A 400 -8.09 -22.99 -0.94
CA ALA A 400 -9.39 -23.60 -0.63
C ALA A 400 -10.23 -23.90 -1.88
N ARG A 401 -10.14 -23.03 -2.91
CA ARG A 401 -10.91 -23.19 -4.16
C ARG A 401 -10.26 -24.15 -5.15
N TYR A 402 -8.95 -24.04 -5.36
CA TYR A 402 -8.23 -24.73 -6.43
C TYR A 402 -7.31 -25.86 -5.93
N GLY A 403 -7.13 -25.99 -4.62
CA GLY A 403 -6.25 -27.00 -4.01
C GLY A 403 -4.84 -26.95 -4.55
N LYS A 404 -4.30 -28.09 -4.93
CA LYS A 404 -2.95 -28.24 -5.52
C LYS A 404 -2.80 -27.50 -6.86
N ALA A 405 -3.89 -27.32 -7.62
CA ALA A 405 -3.89 -26.62 -8.91
C ALA A 405 -3.80 -25.09 -8.77
N PHE A 406 -3.80 -24.55 -7.55
CA PHE A 406 -3.64 -23.11 -7.34
C PHE A 406 -2.25 -22.64 -7.76
N LYS A 407 -2.21 -21.73 -8.72
CA LYS A 407 -1.00 -21.06 -9.26
C LYS A 407 -0.99 -19.55 -9.00
N GLY A 408 -2.06 -19.00 -8.43
CA GLY A 408 -2.16 -17.58 -8.13
C GLY A 408 -2.17 -16.64 -9.35
N THR A 409 -2.57 -17.13 -10.52
CA THR A 409 -2.68 -16.31 -11.73
C THR A 409 -3.84 -15.30 -11.61
N ARG A 410 -3.88 -14.31 -12.51
CA ARG A 410 -4.96 -13.30 -12.55
C ARG A 410 -6.35 -13.96 -12.64
N GLU A 411 -6.48 -15.02 -13.41
CA GLU A 411 -7.74 -15.76 -13.60
C GLU A 411 -8.18 -16.51 -12.34
N GLN A 412 -7.23 -16.93 -11.51
CA GLN A 412 -7.50 -17.59 -10.23
C GLN A 412 -7.70 -16.62 -9.07
N ASN A 413 -7.32 -15.35 -9.23
CA ASN A 413 -7.52 -14.34 -8.19
C ASN A 413 -9.01 -14.01 -8.03
N ARG A 414 -9.50 -14.06 -6.80
CA ARG A 414 -10.88 -13.72 -6.40
C ARG A 414 -10.91 -12.74 -5.23
N TYR A 415 -9.81 -12.06 -5.00
CA TYR A 415 -9.65 -11.11 -3.92
C TYR A 415 -9.12 -9.77 -4.44
N HIS A 416 -9.78 -8.69 -4.05
CA HIS A 416 -9.29 -7.33 -4.28
C HIS A 416 -8.48 -6.89 -3.07
N ALA A 417 -7.17 -6.82 -3.23
CA ALA A 417 -6.25 -6.42 -2.18
C ALA A 417 -6.52 -4.99 -1.69
N LEU A 418 -6.22 -4.75 -0.42
CA LEU A 418 -6.29 -3.43 0.20
C LEU A 418 -5.05 -2.59 -0.12
N GLN A 419 -3.90 -3.24 -0.27
CA GLN A 419 -2.62 -2.59 -0.48
C GLN A 419 -1.74 -3.32 -1.48
N SER A 420 -1.66 -4.65 -1.40
CA SER A 420 -0.65 -5.47 -2.10
C SER A 420 -1.31 -6.46 -3.07
N PRO A 421 -1.77 -6.00 -4.24
CA PRO A 421 -2.35 -6.89 -5.25
C PRO A 421 -1.33 -7.91 -5.73
N LEU A 422 -1.81 -9.10 -6.07
CA LEU A 422 -0.97 -10.22 -6.47
C LEU A 422 -1.45 -10.83 -7.80
N ALA A 423 -0.48 -11.16 -8.64
CA ALA A 423 -0.68 -11.95 -9.85
C ALA A 423 0.61 -12.71 -10.13
N PHE A 424 0.56 -14.03 -10.08
CA PHE A 424 1.76 -14.86 -10.25
C PHE A 424 1.89 -15.37 -11.66
N LYS A 425 3.15 -15.41 -12.14
CA LYS A 425 3.57 -16.10 -13.35
C LYS A 425 4.59 -17.17 -13.00
N GLN A 426 4.54 -18.28 -13.72
CA GLN A 426 5.50 -19.36 -13.55
C GLN A 426 6.87 -18.96 -14.11
N ILE A 427 7.93 -19.21 -13.35
CA ILE A 427 9.30 -19.02 -13.79
C ILE A 427 9.78 -20.30 -14.44
N SER A 428 10.00 -20.28 -15.75
CA SER A 428 10.37 -21.48 -16.52
C SER A 428 9.37 -22.63 -16.27
N THR A 429 9.83 -23.76 -15.74
CA THR A 429 9.00 -24.90 -15.33
C THR A 429 8.92 -25.05 -13.80
N ALA A 430 9.40 -24.06 -13.05
CA ALA A 430 9.55 -24.13 -11.59
C ALA A 430 8.49 -23.29 -10.83
N GLY A 431 8.92 -22.48 -9.88
CA GLY A 431 8.04 -21.76 -8.97
C GLY A 431 7.30 -20.59 -9.58
N MET A 432 6.54 -19.94 -8.74
CA MET A 432 5.66 -18.84 -9.09
C MET A 432 6.26 -17.52 -8.58
N GLN A 433 6.43 -16.54 -9.46
CA GLN A 433 6.90 -15.19 -9.15
C GLN A 433 5.74 -14.21 -9.28
N ASN A 434 5.53 -13.36 -8.27
CA ASN A 434 4.61 -12.26 -8.41
C ASN A 434 5.07 -11.30 -9.53
N ASP A 435 4.16 -11.01 -10.45
CA ASP A 435 4.38 -10.15 -11.63
C ASP A 435 3.43 -8.94 -11.63
N TYR A 436 2.72 -8.71 -10.51
CA TYR A 436 1.80 -7.59 -10.43
C TYR A 436 2.57 -6.27 -10.40
N PHE A 437 2.13 -5.34 -11.24
CA PHE A 437 2.72 -4.01 -11.37
C PHE A 437 1.62 -2.98 -11.59
N GLN A 438 1.82 -1.78 -11.03
CA GLN A 438 0.93 -0.63 -11.22
C GLN A 438 1.71 0.68 -11.23
N LEU A 439 1.14 1.70 -11.85
CA LEU A 439 1.55 3.09 -11.68
C LEU A 439 0.57 3.79 -10.73
N ILE A 440 1.09 4.42 -9.71
CA ILE A 440 0.32 5.32 -8.85
C ILE A 440 0.38 6.71 -9.48
N HIS A 441 -0.75 7.20 -9.92
CA HIS A 441 -0.87 8.45 -10.66
C HIS A 441 -1.53 9.53 -9.80
N PHE A 442 -0.79 10.59 -9.52
CA PHE A 442 -1.23 11.79 -8.81
C PHE A 442 -1.73 12.80 -9.84
N LEU A 443 -3.03 12.81 -10.10
CA LEU A 443 -3.63 13.67 -11.10
C LEU A 443 -3.65 15.16 -10.67
N PRO A 444 -3.54 16.11 -11.62
CA PRO A 444 -3.60 17.55 -11.31
C PRO A 444 -4.89 18.00 -10.61
N ASN A 445 -5.97 17.24 -10.70
CA ASN A 445 -7.25 17.52 -10.03
C ASN A 445 -7.29 17.11 -8.54
N GLY A 446 -6.17 16.58 -8.00
CA GLY A 446 -6.06 16.16 -6.61
C GLY A 446 -6.50 14.70 -6.34
N ASN A 447 -6.87 13.94 -7.37
CA ASN A 447 -7.18 12.52 -7.24
C ASN A 447 -5.91 11.67 -7.38
N ILE A 448 -5.94 10.47 -6.79
CA ILE A 448 -4.89 9.46 -6.94
C ILE A 448 -5.51 8.20 -7.51
N GLU A 449 -4.91 7.68 -8.56
CA GLU A 449 -5.35 6.47 -9.25
C GLU A 449 -4.25 5.41 -9.26
N ALA A 450 -4.63 4.14 -9.16
CA ALA A 450 -3.72 3.00 -9.32
C ALA A 450 -4.00 2.34 -10.68
N LEU A 451 -3.11 2.56 -11.65
CA LEU A 451 -3.21 2.04 -13.01
C LEU A 451 -2.50 0.67 -13.07
N SER A 452 -3.26 -0.41 -13.19
CA SER A 452 -2.72 -1.79 -13.26
C SER A 452 -2.25 -2.15 -14.67
N TYR A 453 -1.13 -2.90 -14.77
CA TYR A 453 -0.51 -3.34 -16.02
C TYR A 453 -0.41 -4.85 -16.13
#